data_f49df25a40fc12567cab6da200a7ce76
#
_entry.id   f49df25a40fc12567cab6da200a7ce76
#
_cell.length_a   1.000
_cell.length_b   1.000
_cell.length_c   1.000
_cell.angle_alpha   90.00
_cell.angle_beta   90.00
_cell.angle_gamma   90.00
#
_symmetry.space_group_name_H-M   'P 1'
#
loop_
_entity.id
_entity.type
_entity.pdbx_description
1 polymer ?
#
loop_
_entity_poly.entity_id
_entity_poly.type
_entity_poly.pdbx_seq_one_letter_code
_entity_poly.pdbx_strand_id
1 'polypeptide(L)'
;MTHVDDKSVGIKKQRKYTLDIEKLTLRRALMSKQAKTLTDTETRRVLDYVATRKHSERNRAMLLTMYYAGLRVKECAALRYADVLDAEGKVRAEIRLTPEQTKGSKAGTVFVSDKLRKELQAYVLAVPAKQLTDKLFYSQKRPQEGWNSNTLCQFFHYLFKNVGIEGASSHSPRRTLITNLADKGVGVRVLQSIARHANISTTQAYIDVNDAMKRKAIELI
;
A
#
# COMPACT_ATOMS: atom_id res chain seq x y z
N MET A 1 7.10 26.43 -61.48
CA MET A 1 7.27 25.09 -60.92
C MET A 1 8.15 25.23 -59.70
N THR A 2 7.53 25.29 -58.55
CA THR A 2 8.23 25.47 -57.26
C THR A 2 8.23 24.17 -56.53
N HIS A 3 9.42 23.55 -56.44
CA HIS A 3 9.72 22.41 -55.55
C HIS A 3 9.68 22.95 -54.10
N VAL A 4 8.63 22.67 -53.36
CA VAL A 4 8.56 22.98 -51.92
C VAL A 4 8.96 21.73 -51.13
N ASP A 5 9.98 21.89 -50.35
CA ASP A 5 10.75 21.06 -49.46
C ASP A 5 9.98 19.93 -48.72
N ASP A 6 10.19 18.72 -49.17
CA ASP A 6 9.84 17.49 -48.48
C ASP A 6 10.72 17.24 -47.21
N LYS A 7 11.84 17.95 -47.10
CA LYS A 7 12.78 17.83 -45.95
C LYS A 7 12.23 18.43 -44.65
N SER A 8 11.34 19.45 -44.73
CA SER A 8 10.82 20.12 -43.55
C SER A 8 9.76 19.28 -42.77
N VAL A 9 9.04 18.41 -43.51
CA VAL A 9 8.01 17.51 -42.92
C VAL A 9 8.67 16.34 -42.18
N GLY A 10 9.78 15.81 -42.71
CA GLY A 10 10.55 14.76 -42.08
C GLY A 10 11.16 15.19 -40.74
N ILE A 11 11.72 16.39 -40.67
CA ILE A 11 12.34 16.94 -39.45
C ILE A 11 11.30 17.18 -38.33
N LYS A 12 10.11 17.66 -38.67
CA LYS A 12 9.01 17.88 -37.72
C LYS A 12 8.48 16.57 -37.17
N LYS A 13 8.36 15.53 -37.99
CA LYS A 13 7.93 14.20 -37.61
C LYS A 13 8.96 13.54 -36.67
N GLN A 14 10.24 13.63 -36.99
CA GLN A 14 11.33 13.09 -36.18
C GLN A 14 11.45 13.79 -34.81
N ARG A 15 11.31 15.11 -34.75
CA ARG A 15 11.24 15.86 -33.48
C ARG A 15 10.04 15.46 -32.62
N LYS A 16 8.89 15.20 -33.20
CA LYS A 16 7.70 14.73 -32.47
C LYS A 16 7.93 13.34 -31.87
N TYR A 17 8.52 12.40 -32.61
CA TYR A 17 8.88 11.06 -32.11
C TYR A 17 9.92 11.12 -30.98
N THR A 18 10.92 11.97 -31.10
CA THR A 18 11.94 12.16 -30.05
C THR A 18 11.34 12.71 -28.77
N LEU A 19 10.47 13.72 -28.87
CA LEU A 19 9.73 14.30 -27.73
C LEU A 19 8.78 13.29 -27.06
N ASP A 20 8.15 12.40 -27.83
CA ASP A 20 7.27 11.38 -27.28
C ASP A 20 8.07 10.26 -26.58
N ILE A 21 9.24 9.91 -27.08
CA ILE A 21 10.17 8.95 -26.42
C ILE A 21 10.74 9.56 -25.14
N GLU A 22 11.14 10.83 -25.15
CA GLU A 22 11.61 11.52 -23.95
C GLU A 22 10.51 11.63 -22.87
N LYS A 23 9.27 11.94 -23.28
CA LYS A 23 8.11 11.96 -22.36
C LYS A 23 7.79 10.56 -21.82
N LEU A 24 7.90 9.52 -22.62
CA LEU A 24 7.76 8.12 -22.20
C LEU A 24 8.88 7.70 -21.25
N THR A 25 10.10 8.11 -21.51
CA THR A 25 11.27 7.83 -20.67
C THR A 25 11.18 8.62 -19.35
N LEU A 26 10.74 9.89 -19.40
CA LEU A 26 10.50 10.69 -18.21
C LEU A 26 9.32 10.15 -17.37
N ARG A 27 8.24 9.70 -18.02
CA ARG A 27 7.14 8.98 -17.35
C ARG A 27 7.62 7.67 -16.72
N ARG A 28 8.46 6.90 -17.41
CA ARG A 28 9.06 5.67 -16.87
C ARG A 28 9.99 5.97 -15.70
N ALA A 29 10.80 7.03 -15.76
CA ALA A 29 11.66 7.49 -14.68
C ALA A 29 10.86 8.04 -13.48
N LEU A 30 9.73 8.72 -13.73
CA LEU A 30 8.79 9.15 -12.69
C LEU A 30 8.01 7.96 -12.11
N MET A 31 7.68 6.95 -12.91
CA MET A 31 7.08 5.69 -12.43
C MET A 31 8.08 4.83 -11.63
N SER A 32 9.39 4.94 -11.86
CA SER A 32 10.42 4.28 -11.05
C SER A 32 10.50 4.77 -9.60
N LYS A 33 9.88 5.91 -9.28
CA LYS A 33 9.72 6.42 -7.90
C LYS A 33 8.52 5.82 -7.15
N GLN A 34 7.70 5.02 -7.82
CA GLN A 34 6.57 4.36 -7.17
C GLN A 34 7.03 3.06 -6.50
N ALA A 35 6.52 2.81 -5.28
CA ALA A 35 6.79 1.56 -4.58
C ALA A 35 6.33 0.36 -5.41
N LYS A 36 7.10 -0.71 -5.42
CA LYS A 36 6.77 -1.96 -6.12
C LYS A 36 5.48 -2.57 -5.58
N THR A 37 4.63 -3.08 -6.47
CA THR A 37 3.55 -4.01 -6.15
C THR A 37 4.15 -5.39 -5.91
N LEU A 38 3.80 -6.04 -4.78
CA LEU A 38 4.29 -7.36 -4.44
C LEU A 38 3.47 -8.44 -5.14
N THR A 39 4.13 -9.43 -5.69
CA THR A 39 3.47 -10.66 -6.15
C THR A 39 3.07 -11.53 -4.95
N ASP A 40 2.18 -12.52 -5.17
CA ASP A 40 1.80 -13.48 -4.12
C ASP A 40 3.02 -14.29 -3.64
N THR A 41 3.92 -14.65 -4.54
CA THR A 41 5.18 -15.35 -4.20
C THR A 41 6.09 -14.47 -3.33
N GLU A 42 6.24 -13.19 -3.69
CA GLU A 42 7.03 -12.24 -2.89
C GLU A 42 6.39 -12.00 -1.52
N THR A 43 5.07 -11.84 -1.48
CA THR A 43 4.34 -11.68 -0.21
C THR A 43 4.53 -12.89 0.70
N ARG A 44 4.44 -14.11 0.16
CA ARG A 44 4.71 -15.35 0.89
C ARG A 44 6.15 -15.39 1.41
N ARG A 45 7.13 -15.11 0.56
CA ARG A 45 8.55 -15.07 0.93
C ARG A 45 8.84 -14.08 2.07
N VAL A 46 8.17 -12.90 2.07
CA VAL A 46 8.29 -11.93 3.17
C VAL A 46 7.71 -12.50 4.47
N LEU A 47 6.56 -13.16 4.41
CA LEU A 47 5.92 -13.77 5.58
C LEU A 47 6.77 -14.92 6.16
N ASP A 48 7.34 -15.75 5.29
CA ASP A 48 8.25 -16.85 5.69
C ASP A 48 9.50 -16.29 6.38
N TYR A 49 10.10 -15.24 5.79
CA TYR A 49 11.23 -14.57 6.43
C TYR A 49 10.86 -13.97 7.79
N VAL A 50 9.71 -13.30 7.90
CA VAL A 50 9.23 -12.73 9.18
C VAL A 50 9.04 -13.83 10.23
N ALA A 51 8.53 -15.00 9.85
CA ALA A 51 8.30 -16.13 10.77
C ALA A 51 9.59 -16.61 11.46
N THR A 52 10.75 -16.44 10.81
CA THR A 52 12.06 -16.83 11.36
C THR A 52 12.71 -15.77 12.25
N ARG A 53 12.08 -14.61 12.43
CA ARG A 53 12.69 -13.47 13.13
C ARG A 53 12.08 -13.24 14.51
N LYS A 54 12.87 -12.60 15.40
CA LYS A 54 12.34 -12.12 16.70
C LYS A 54 11.10 -11.25 16.46
N HIS A 55 10.12 -11.39 17.36
CA HIS A 55 8.83 -10.67 17.29
C HIS A 55 8.02 -10.98 16.00
N SER A 56 8.05 -12.24 15.58
CA SER A 56 7.39 -12.73 14.36
C SER A 56 5.90 -12.38 14.34
N GLU A 57 5.18 -12.59 15.45
CA GLU A 57 3.74 -12.32 15.59
C GLU A 57 3.44 -10.83 15.32
N ARG A 58 4.18 -9.92 15.97
CA ARG A 58 4.04 -8.48 15.77
C ARG A 58 4.37 -8.08 14.33
N ASN A 59 5.49 -8.54 13.81
CA ASN A 59 5.96 -8.17 12.48
C ASN A 59 5.00 -8.68 11.40
N ARG A 60 4.46 -9.90 11.58
CA ARG A 60 3.44 -10.49 10.72
C ARG A 60 2.14 -9.69 10.77
N ALA A 61 1.60 -9.44 11.96
CA ALA A 61 0.36 -8.68 12.14
C ALA A 61 0.49 -7.27 11.56
N MET A 62 1.60 -6.59 11.78
CA MET A 62 1.89 -5.25 11.26
C MET A 62 1.94 -5.23 9.73
N LEU A 63 2.65 -6.17 9.10
CA LEU A 63 2.71 -6.31 7.64
C LEU A 63 1.32 -6.58 7.04
N LEU A 64 0.58 -7.54 7.61
CA LEU A 64 -0.74 -7.93 7.12
C LEU A 64 -1.79 -6.83 7.35
N THR A 65 -1.67 -6.04 8.41
CA THR A 65 -2.53 -4.87 8.61
C THR A 65 -2.32 -3.84 7.52
N MET A 66 -1.07 -3.55 7.16
CA MET A 66 -0.79 -2.64 6.04
C MET A 66 -1.23 -3.22 4.69
N TYR A 67 -1.13 -4.53 4.51
CA TYR A 67 -1.50 -5.22 3.28
C TYR A 67 -3.02 -5.30 3.10
N TYR A 68 -3.77 -5.79 4.10
CA TYR A 68 -5.21 -6.04 3.96
C TYR A 68 -6.10 -4.83 4.28
N ALA A 69 -5.65 -3.93 5.15
CA ALA A 69 -6.38 -2.72 5.50
C ALA A 69 -5.87 -1.47 4.74
N GLY A 70 -4.79 -1.61 3.99
CA GLY A 70 -4.22 -0.52 3.21
C GLY A 70 -3.78 0.68 4.04
N LEU A 71 -3.31 0.47 5.27
CA LEU A 71 -2.85 1.54 6.14
C LEU A 71 -1.57 2.19 5.62
N ARG A 72 -1.45 3.50 5.84
CA ARG A 72 -0.17 4.20 5.70
C ARG A 72 0.71 3.91 6.92
N VAL A 73 2.02 4.03 6.74
CA VAL A 73 2.99 3.82 7.84
C VAL A 73 2.65 4.64 9.09
N LYS A 74 2.32 5.93 8.93
CA LYS A 74 1.92 6.78 10.06
C LYS A 74 0.67 6.24 10.77
N GLU A 75 -0.33 5.82 10.00
CA GLU A 75 -1.57 5.26 10.52
C GLU A 75 -1.29 3.96 11.28
N CYS A 76 -0.52 3.05 10.68
CA CYS A 76 -0.12 1.78 11.30
C CYS A 76 0.68 2.00 12.61
N ALA A 77 1.65 2.90 12.61
CA ALA A 77 2.44 3.24 13.79
C ALA A 77 1.63 3.91 14.91
N ALA A 78 0.53 4.57 14.54
CA ALA A 78 -0.32 5.29 15.49
C ALA A 78 -1.37 4.41 16.18
N LEU A 79 -1.70 3.22 15.61
CA LEU A 79 -2.75 2.34 16.14
C LEU A 79 -2.50 1.97 17.61
N ARG A 80 -3.60 1.93 18.35
CA ARG A 80 -3.68 1.47 19.74
C ARG A 80 -4.60 0.24 19.83
N TYR A 81 -4.50 -0.51 20.91
CA TYR A 81 -5.43 -1.62 21.16
C TYR A 81 -6.87 -1.15 21.21
N ALA A 82 -7.15 0.01 21.81
CA ALA A 82 -8.49 0.61 21.87
C ALA A 82 -9.10 0.92 20.49
N ASP A 83 -8.26 1.17 19.46
CA ASP A 83 -8.74 1.41 18.09
C ASP A 83 -9.23 0.12 17.44
N VAL A 84 -8.68 -1.02 17.85
CA VAL A 84 -8.83 -2.32 17.18
C VAL A 84 -9.77 -3.25 17.93
N LEU A 85 -9.81 -3.19 19.26
CA LEU A 85 -10.61 -4.08 20.11
C LEU A 85 -11.93 -3.43 20.52
N ASP A 86 -12.98 -4.24 20.61
CA ASP A 86 -14.24 -3.90 21.26
C ASP A 86 -14.15 -4.11 22.78
N ALA A 87 -15.27 -3.93 23.47
CA ALA A 87 -15.37 -4.07 24.92
C ALA A 87 -15.14 -5.53 25.39
N GLU A 88 -15.41 -6.50 24.52
CA GLU A 88 -15.25 -7.94 24.75
C GLU A 88 -13.84 -8.44 24.36
N GLY A 89 -12.93 -7.54 23.93
CA GLY A 89 -11.56 -7.90 23.50
C GLY A 89 -11.51 -8.55 22.12
N LYS A 90 -12.57 -8.46 21.33
CA LYS A 90 -12.60 -8.96 19.96
C LYS A 90 -12.19 -7.87 18.97
N VAL A 91 -11.54 -8.29 17.87
CA VAL A 91 -11.15 -7.36 16.81
C VAL A 91 -12.38 -6.86 16.06
N ARG A 92 -12.52 -5.54 16.00
CA ARG A 92 -13.62 -4.83 15.32
C ARG A 92 -13.62 -5.10 13.82
N ALA A 93 -14.79 -5.04 13.20
CA ALA A 93 -14.93 -5.04 11.73
C ALA A 93 -14.46 -3.73 11.08
N GLU A 94 -14.41 -2.65 11.86
CA GLU A 94 -14.01 -1.32 11.43
C GLU A 94 -13.07 -0.67 12.45
N ILE A 95 -12.00 -0.04 11.95
CA ILE A 95 -11.09 0.77 12.75
C ILE A 95 -11.32 2.23 12.36
N ARG A 96 -11.64 3.06 13.34
CA ARG A 96 -11.80 4.50 13.15
C ARG A 96 -10.49 5.20 13.49
N LEU A 97 -9.89 5.82 12.47
CA LEU A 97 -8.67 6.62 12.62
C LEU A 97 -9.05 8.05 12.99
N THR A 98 -8.41 8.58 14.01
CA THR A 98 -8.56 9.98 14.39
C THR A 98 -7.76 10.90 13.45
N PRO A 99 -8.05 12.21 13.41
CA PRO A 99 -7.30 13.17 12.61
C PRO A 99 -5.78 13.13 12.89
N GLU A 100 -5.37 12.94 14.14
CA GLU A 100 -3.97 12.93 14.58
C GLU A 100 -3.22 11.70 14.05
N GLN A 101 -3.93 10.58 13.90
CA GLN A 101 -3.38 9.33 13.37
C GLN A 101 -3.15 9.40 11.85
N THR A 102 -3.85 10.29 11.15
CA THR A 102 -3.82 10.33 9.68
C THR A 102 -2.83 11.39 9.14
N LYS A 103 -2.46 11.22 7.87
CA LYS A 103 -1.77 12.27 7.11
C LYS A 103 -2.82 13.25 6.56
N GLY A 104 -2.72 14.52 6.91
CA GLY A 104 -3.67 15.56 6.47
C GLY A 104 -4.84 15.77 7.43
N SER A 105 -4.73 15.27 8.66
CA SER A 105 -5.63 15.56 9.79
C SER A 105 -7.13 15.38 9.46
N LYS A 106 -7.46 14.35 8.70
CA LYS A 106 -8.85 13.94 8.40
C LYS A 106 -9.11 12.57 9.00
N ALA A 107 -10.16 12.46 9.80
CA ALA A 107 -10.62 11.15 10.27
C ALA A 107 -10.91 10.20 9.11
N GLY A 108 -10.81 8.90 9.35
CA GLY A 108 -11.07 7.90 8.33
C GLY A 108 -11.47 6.56 8.92
N THR A 109 -12.25 5.81 8.17
CA THR A 109 -12.62 4.44 8.53
C THR A 109 -11.80 3.45 7.71
N VAL A 110 -11.36 2.38 8.35
CA VAL A 110 -10.64 1.26 7.77
C VAL A 110 -11.47 0.00 7.99
N PHE A 111 -11.83 -0.67 6.91
CA PHE A 111 -12.56 -1.93 6.99
C PHE A 111 -11.61 -3.10 7.22
N VAL A 112 -11.97 -3.97 8.14
CA VAL A 112 -11.18 -5.14 8.53
C VAL A 112 -11.84 -6.39 7.97
N SER A 113 -11.20 -7.02 6.98
CA SER A 113 -11.69 -8.28 6.42
C SER A 113 -11.60 -9.41 7.45
N ASP A 114 -12.38 -10.46 7.28
CA ASP A 114 -12.34 -11.65 8.16
C ASP A 114 -10.94 -12.26 8.24
N LYS A 115 -10.20 -12.23 7.14
CA LYS A 115 -8.83 -12.70 7.09
C LYS A 115 -7.91 -11.87 7.99
N LEU A 116 -8.00 -10.55 7.89
CA LEU A 116 -7.21 -9.66 8.76
C LEU A 116 -7.67 -9.75 10.20
N ARG A 117 -8.97 -9.89 10.45
CA ARG A 117 -9.52 -10.03 11.79
C ARG A 117 -8.95 -11.25 12.52
N LYS A 118 -8.88 -12.40 11.86
CA LYS A 118 -8.26 -13.62 12.40
C LYS A 118 -6.78 -13.41 12.74
N GLU A 119 -6.01 -12.78 11.86
CA GLU A 119 -4.59 -12.50 12.09
C GLU A 119 -4.37 -11.51 13.25
N LEU A 120 -5.17 -10.46 13.33
CA LEU A 120 -5.09 -9.50 14.44
C LEU A 120 -5.55 -10.13 15.76
N GLN A 121 -6.60 -10.97 15.75
CA GLN A 121 -7.06 -11.67 16.93
C GLN A 121 -5.98 -12.62 17.49
N ALA A 122 -5.32 -13.37 16.63
CA ALA A 122 -4.20 -14.22 17.01
C ALA A 122 -3.04 -13.37 17.61
N TYR A 123 -2.74 -12.23 17.00
CA TYR A 123 -1.71 -11.33 17.51
C TYR A 123 -2.03 -10.76 18.89
N VAL A 124 -3.24 -10.24 19.11
CA VAL A 124 -3.59 -9.63 20.39
C VAL A 124 -3.70 -10.65 21.52
N LEU A 125 -3.98 -11.90 21.20
CA LEU A 125 -3.93 -13.01 22.18
C LEU A 125 -2.49 -13.38 22.53
N ALA A 126 -1.59 -13.39 21.55
CA ALA A 126 -0.16 -13.70 21.77
C ALA A 126 0.60 -12.56 22.45
N VAL A 127 0.17 -11.32 22.23
CA VAL A 127 0.79 -10.10 22.78
C VAL A 127 -0.30 -9.23 23.41
N PRO A 128 -0.78 -9.58 24.60
CA PRO A 128 -1.86 -8.84 25.24
C PRO A 128 -1.40 -7.45 25.69
N ALA A 129 -2.28 -6.48 25.55
CA ALA A 129 -2.07 -5.14 26.05
C ALA A 129 -2.05 -5.12 27.58
N LYS A 130 -1.24 -4.25 28.17
CA LYS A 130 -1.34 -3.91 29.59
C LYS A 130 -2.48 -2.93 29.83
N GLN A 131 -2.64 -2.00 28.87
CA GLN A 131 -3.74 -1.02 28.84
C GLN A 131 -4.23 -0.88 27.39
N LEU A 132 -5.52 -0.62 27.21
CA LEU A 132 -6.09 -0.39 25.87
C LEU A 132 -5.49 0.82 25.15
N THR A 133 -4.92 1.75 25.88
CA THR A 133 -4.19 2.91 25.35
C THR A 133 -2.80 2.58 24.82
N ASP A 134 -2.28 1.37 25.07
CA ASP A 134 -0.99 0.95 24.55
C ASP A 134 -1.00 0.91 23.03
N LYS A 135 0.19 1.13 22.45
CA LYS A 135 0.37 0.98 21.00
C LYS A 135 0.17 -0.47 20.57
N LEU A 136 -0.67 -0.68 19.54
CA LEU A 136 -0.92 -2.01 18.99
C LEU A 136 0.39 -2.70 18.59
N PHE A 137 1.30 -1.97 17.95
CA PHE A 137 2.60 -2.49 17.54
C PHE A 137 3.71 -1.82 18.36
N TYR A 138 4.16 -2.50 19.40
CA TYR A 138 5.24 -2.02 20.26
C TYR A 138 6.58 -1.96 19.53
N SER A 139 7.50 -1.09 19.96
CA SER A 139 8.91 -1.10 19.53
C SER A 139 9.80 -1.75 20.59
N GLN A 140 10.93 -2.32 20.16
CA GLN A 140 11.88 -2.96 21.11
C GLN A 140 12.52 -1.95 22.07
N LYS A 141 12.84 -0.75 21.58
CA LYS A 141 13.52 0.27 22.36
C LYS A 141 12.58 1.05 23.26
N ARG A 142 11.33 1.22 22.84
CA ARG A 142 10.30 2.02 23.52
C ARG A 142 8.94 1.32 23.41
N PRO A 143 8.71 0.26 24.18
CA PRO A 143 7.50 -0.55 24.04
C PRO A 143 6.21 0.26 24.22
N GLN A 144 6.17 1.22 25.13
CA GLN A 144 5.00 2.03 25.41
C GLN A 144 4.73 3.11 24.34
N GLU A 145 5.79 3.68 23.74
CA GLU A 145 5.66 4.69 22.68
C GLU A 145 5.37 4.09 21.30
N GLY A 146 5.69 2.79 21.11
CA GLY A 146 5.56 2.10 19.85
C GLY A 146 6.58 2.56 18.79
N TRP A 147 6.20 2.42 17.54
CA TRP A 147 7.00 2.87 16.40
C TRP A 147 6.66 4.33 16.06
N ASN A 148 7.67 5.11 15.69
CA ASN A 148 7.42 6.32 14.91
C ASN A 148 7.44 5.98 13.40
N SER A 149 6.89 6.87 12.57
CA SER A 149 6.77 6.64 11.13
C SER A 149 8.10 6.38 10.44
N ASN A 150 9.16 7.09 10.83
CA ASN A 150 10.47 6.98 10.20
C ASN A 150 11.14 5.63 10.52
N THR A 151 11.12 5.21 11.80
CA THR A 151 11.67 3.90 12.19
C THR A 151 10.88 2.76 11.58
N LEU A 152 9.56 2.90 11.44
CA LEU A 152 8.75 1.89 10.76
C LEU A 152 9.02 1.84 9.24
N CYS A 153 9.24 2.99 8.59
CA CYS A 153 9.70 3.02 7.20
C CYS A 153 11.05 2.30 7.04
N GLN A 154 12.01 2.55 7.94
CA GLN A 154 13.32 1.89 7.92
C GLN A 154 13.18 0.38 8.15
N PHE A 155 12.32 -0.04 9.08
CA PHE A 155 12.04 -1.47 9.30
C PHE A 155 11.58 -2.15 8.00
N PHE A 156 10.60 -1.58 7.28
CA PHE A 156 10.13 -2.15 6.03
C PHE A 156 11.19 -2.11 4.93
N HIS A 157 12.00 -1.04 4.87
CA HIS A 157 13.11 -0.96 3.93
C HIS A 157 14.09 -2.14 4.12
N TYR A 158 14.54 -2.36 5.35
CA TYR A 158 15.46 -3.48 5.65
C TYR A 158 14.77 -4.85 5.50
N LEU A 159 13.49 -4.97 5.85
CA LEU A 159 12.72 -6.19 5.65
C LEU A 159 12.75 -6.61 4.19
N PHE A 160 12.35 -5.74 3.27
CA PHE A 160 12.31 -6.04 1.84
C PHE A 160 13.71 -6.23 1.24
N LYS A 161 14.69 -5.45 1.68
CA LYS A 161 16.10 -5.62 1.27
C LYS A 161 16.63 -7.00 1.66
N ASN A 162 16.40 -7.43 2.91
CA ASN A 162 16.88 -8.73 3.40
C ASN A 162 16.18 -9.92 2.72
N VAL A 163 14.98 -9.74 2.22
CA VAL A 163 14.24 -10.74 1.45
C VAL A 163 14.60 -10.70 -0.05
N GLY A 164 15.42 -9.73 -0.50
CA GLY A 164 15.82 -9.56 -1.89
C GLY A 164 14.69 -9.07 -2.80
N ILE A 165 13.82 -8.18 -2.31
CA ILE A 165 12.74 -7.59 -3.11
C ILE A 165 13.10 -6.14 -3.44
N GLU A 166 13.72 -5.95 -4.60
CA GLU A 166 14.10 -4.64 -5.09
C GLU A 166 12.90 -3.77 -5.42
N GLY A 167 13.00 -2.46 -5.18
CA GLY A 167 11.95 -1.48 -5.44
C GLY A 167 10.79 -1.51 -4.44
N ALA A 168 10.78 -2.47 -3.51
CA ALA A 168 9.77 -2.52 -2.47
C ALA A 168 10.09 -1.53 -1.33
N SER A 169 9.05 -0.98 -0.74
CA SER A 169 9.12 -0.02 0.37
C SER A 169 7.93 -0.20 1.30
N SER A 170 7.88 0.61 2.36
CA SER A 170 6.74 0.65 3.28
C SER A 170 5.38 0.96 2.62
N HIS A 171 5.36 1.47 1.40
CA HIS A 171 4.16 1.69 0.61
C HIS A 171 3.73 0.46 -0.22
N SER A 172 4.62 -0.53 -0.40
CA SER A 172 4.36 -1.71 -1.22
C SER A 172 3.15 -2.53 -0.77
N PRO A 173 2.94 -2.81 0.54
CA PRO A 173 1.76 -3.57 0.98
C PRO A 173 0.45 -2.89 0.60
N ARG A 174 0.33 -1.60 0.85
CA ARG A 174 -0.86 -0.81 0.49
C ARG A 174 -1.05 -0.72 -1.03
N ARG A 175 0.03 -0.50 -1.79
CA ARG A 175 -0.02 -0.49 -3.25
C ARG A 175 -0.54 -1.82 -3.77
N THR A 176 -0.04 -2.93 -3.26
CA THR A 176 -0.48 -4.28 -3.64
C THR A 176 -1.97 -4.48 -3.42
N LEU A 177 -2.51 -4.04 -2.28
CA LEU A 177 -3.96 -4.10 -2.04
C LEU A 177 -4.75 -3.35 -3.12
N ILE A 178 -4.38 -2.10 -3.40
CA ILE A 178 -5.12 -1.25 -4.34
C ILE A 178 -5.05 -1.83 -5.76
N THR A 179 -3.86 -2.25 -6.21
CA THR A 179 -3.66 -2.87 -7.52
C THR A 179 -4.45 -4.18 -7.64
N ASN A 180 -4.37 -5.07 -6.64
CA ASN A 180 -5.12 -6.34 -6.66
C ASN A 180 -6.64 -6.13 -6.67
N LEU A 181 -7.15 -5.11 -6.01
CA LEU A 181 -8.57 -4.77 -6.07
C LEU A 181 -8.96 -4.17 -7.42
N ALA A 182 -8.07 -3.36 -8.03
CA ALA A 182 -8.27 -2.83 -9.37
C ALA A 182 -8.33 -3.96 -10.41
N ASP A 183 -7.40 -4.92 -10.35
CA ASP A 183 -7.35 -6.10 -11.23
C ASP A 183 -8.60 -6.99 -11.11
N LYS A 184 -9.25 -6.96 -9.93
CA LYS A 184 -10.54 -7.62 -9.70
C LYS A 184 -11.75 -6.82 -10.20
N GLY A 185 -11.54 -5.66 -10.81
CA GLY A 185 -12.63 -4.84 -11.38
C GLY A 185 -13.30 -3.89 -10.39
N VAL A 186 -12.72 -3.67 -9.21
CA VAL A 186 -13.27 -2.70 -8.24
C VAL A 186 -13.15 -1.28 -8.80
N GLY A 187 -14.26 -0.56 -8.87
CA GLY A 187 -14.32 0.77 -9.44
C GLY A 187 -13.42 1.80 -8.74
N VAL A 188 -12.83 2.72 -9.52
CA VAL A 188 -11.82 3.69 -9.05
C VAL A 188 -12.28 4.54 -7.86
N ARG A 189 -13.57 4.90 -7.78
CA ARG A 189 -14.10 5.68 -6.63
C ARG A 189 -14.12 4.86 -5.35
N VAL A 190 -14.43 3.57 -5.43
CA VAL A 190 -14.38 2.65 -4.29
C VAL A 190 -12.93 2.47 -3.84
N LEU A 191 -12.00 2.29 -4.79
CA LEU A 191 -10.56 2.21 -4.52
C LEU A 191 -10.05 3.50 -3.87
N GLN A 192 -10.48 4.68 -4.35
CA GLN A 192 -10.16 5.97 -3.76
C GLN A 192 -10.60 6.06 -2.30
N SER A 193 -11.83 5.62 -2.01
CA SER A 193 -12.41 5.59 -0.67
C SER A 193 -11.64 4.65 0.26
N ILE A 194 -11.39 3.40 -0.16
CA ILE A 194 -10.60 2.40 0.59
C ILE A 194 -9.19 2.95 0.87
N ALA A 195 -8.57 3.53 -0.15
CA ALA A 195 -7.25 4.13 -0.02
C ALA A 195 -7.25 5.47 0.73
N ARG A 196 -8.37 6.07 0.95
CA ARG A 196 -8.48 7.41 1.56
C ARG A 196 -7.57 8.42 0.85
N HIS A 197 -7.62 8.43 -0.50
CA HIS A 197 -6.90 9.40 -1.32
C HIS A 197 -7.75 10.66 -1.50
N ALA A 198 -7.17 11.81 -1.20
CA ALA A 198 -7.84 13.09 -1.39
C ALA A 198 -8.12 13.38 -2.88
N ASN A 199 -7.22 12.94 -3.76
CA ASN A 199 -7.33 13.14 -5.21
C ASN A 199 -7.46 11.79 -5.91
N ILE A 200 -8.43 11.68 -6.83
CA ILE A 200 -8.68 10.49 -7.63
C ILE A 200 -7.51 10.12 -8.54
N SER A 201 -6.76 11.12 -9.04
CA SER A 201 -5.56 10.89 -9.86
C SER A 201 -4.50 10.06 -9.14
N THR A 202 -4.43 10.18 -7.80
CA THR A 202 -3.55 9.34 -6.99
C THR A 202 -3.96 7.87 -7.08
N THR A 203 -5.26 7.58 -7.15
CA THR A 203 -5.77 6.21 -7.28
C THR A 203 -5.60 5.69 -8.70
N GLN A 204 -5.85 6.52 -9.70
CA GLN A 204 -5.68 6.15 -11.11
C GLN A 204 -4.26 5.71 -11.45
N ALA A 205 -3.25 6.26 -10.75
CA ALA A 205 -1.86 5.85 -10.92
C ALA A 205 -1.58 4.39 -10.50
N TYR A 206 -2.52 3.71 -9.84
CA TYR A 206 -2.42 2.28 -9.46
C TYR A 206 -3.19 1.37 -10.41
N ILE A 207 -3.90 1.92 -11.40
CA ILE A 207 -4.78 1.16 -12.29
C ILE A 207 -4.13 1.14 -13.67
N ASP A 208 -3.49 0.02 -13.99
CA ASP A 208 -2.98 -0.24 -15.33
C ASP A 208 -4.08 -0.96 -16.11
N VAL A 209 -4.80 -0.23 -16.97
CA VAL A 209 -5.84 -0.80 -17.82
C VAL A 209 -5.19 -1.65 -18.89
N ASN A 210 -5.47 -2.95 -18.89
CA ASN A 210 -4.99 -3.90 -19.89
C ASN A 210 -6.16 -4.49 -20.70
N ASP A 211 -5.84 -5.16 -21.81
CA ASP A 211 -6.85 -5.70 -22.71
C ASP A 211 -7.69 -6.82 -22.08
N ALA A 212 -7.13 -7.57 -21.12
CA ALA A 212 -7.87 -8.59 -20.38
C ALA A 212 -8.97 -7.95 -19.53
N MET A 213 -8.69 -6.80 -18.90
CA MET A 213 -9.70 -6.05 -18.14
C MET A 213 -10.81 -5.52 -19.06
N LYS A 214 -10.45 -5.03 -20.27
CA LYS A 214 -11.45 -4.57 -21.26
C LYS A 214 -12.34 -5.70 -21.73
N ARG A 215 -11.77 -6.86 -22.08
CA ARG A 215 -12.53 -8.05 -22.49
C ARG A 215 -13.48 -8.49 -21.38
N LYS A 216 -12.98 -8.62 -20.16
CA LYS A 216 -13.80 -9.00 -18.99
C LYS A 216 -14.94 -8.01 -18.74
N ALA A 217 -14.71 -6.72 -18.96
CA ALA A 217 -15.76 -5.70 -18.77
C ALA A 217 -16.88 -5.82 -19.84
N ILE A 218 -16.52 -6.15 -21.09
CA ILE A 218 -17.50 -6.36 -22.18
C ILE A 218 -18.33 -7.62 -21.94
N GLU A 219 -17.77 -8.65 -21.35
CA GLU A 219 -18.50 -9.90 -21.02
C GLU A 219 -19.54 -9.73 -19.88
N LEU A 220 -19.62 -8.56 -19.27
CA LEU A 220 -20.62 -8.27 -18.23
C LEU A 220 -21.96 -7.77 -18.79
N ILE A 221 -22.05 -7.53 -20.11
CA ILE A 221 -23.24 -7.09 -20.82
C ILE A 221 -23.88 -8.31 -21.47
#